data_6c9d7791499e38c0b548939c252696c3
#
_entry.id   6c9d7791499e38c0b548939c252696c3
#
_cell.length_a   1.000
_cell.length_b   1.000
_cell.length_c   1.000
_cell.angle_alpha   90.00
_cell.angle_beta   90.00
_cell.angle_gamma   90.00
#
_symmetry.space_group_name_H-M   'P 1'
#
loop_
_entity.id
_entity.type
_entity.pdbx_description
1 polymer ?
#
loop_
_entity_poly.entity_id
_entity_poly.type
_entity_poly.pdbx_seq_one_letter_code
_entity_poly.pdbx_strand_id
1 'polypeptide(L)'
;MPEDQTLTISQAHYHFAVDYHGKTWELLDKPDRTPDDNQRMLDYAHASLAHWRTAGGAVRHQRGEWLLSRVYAVLGLGALALDHAQRSLEIHEGNKADMEDSDLPFAYEAIARAYAVSGNAVESKRFLDMAKRAGEAILVPEDKDLFLKELQGGNWNGVK
;
A
#
# COMPACT_ATOMS: atom_id res chain seq x y z
N MET A 1 -5.20 31.35 14.97
CA MET A 1 -5.91 30.14 15.43
C MET A 1 -6.71 29.62 14.28
N PRO A 2 -6.55 28.36 13.86
CA PRO A 2 -7.48 27.80 12.90
C PRO A 2 -8.88 27.82 13.52
N GLU A 3 -9.88 28.18 12.72
CA GLU A 3 -11.27 28.08 13.14
C GLU A 3 -11.59 26.63 13.44
N ASP A 4 -12.33 26.37 14.51
CA ASP A 4 -12.81 25.02 14.84
C ASP A 4 -13.68 24.51 13.69
N GLN A 5 -13.21 23.51 12.98
CA GLN A 5 -13.98 22.87 11.92
C GLN A 5 -14.94 21.87 12.52
N THR A 6 -16.23 22.07 12.26
CA THR A 6 -17.25 21.08 12.58
C THR A 6 -17.38 20.10 11.41
N LEU A 7 -17.17 18.82 11.66
CA LEU A 7 -17.31 17.75 10.68
C LEU A 7 -18.46 16.81 11.06
N THR A 8 -19.14 16.27 10.07
CA THR A 8 -20.00 15.12 10.30
C THR A 8 -19.12 13.90 10.64
N ILE A 9 -19.70 12.87 11.22
CA ILE A 9 -18.95 11.62 11.53
C ILE A 9 -18.32 11.05 10.26
N SER A 10 -19.06 11.00 9.16
CA SER A 10 -18.53 10.51 7.87
C SER A 10 -17.37 11.36 7.35
N GLN A 11 -17.49 12.67 7.42
CA GLN A 11 -16.40 13.58 7.04
C GLN A 11 -15.19 13.43 7.95
N ALA A 12 -15.37 13.18 9.23
CA ALA A 12 -14.28 12.93 10.17
C ALA A 12 -13.53 11.64 9.83
N HIS A 13 -14.23 10.56 9.51
CA HIS A 13 -13.59 9.32 9.05
C HIS A 13 -12.77 9.53 7.79
N TYR A 14 -13.30 10.23 6.79
CA TYR A 14 -12.56 10.56 5.57
C TYR A 14 -11.32 11.39 5.88
N HIS A 15 -11.48 12.43 6.69
CA HIS A 15 -10.37 13.31 7.11
C HIS A 15 -9.23 12.53 7.76
N PHE A 16 -9.55 11.67 8.73
CA PHE A 16 -8.52 10.89 9.44
C PHE A 16 -7.91 9.80 8.56
N ALA A 17 -8.66 9.21 7.65
CA ALA A 17 -8.11 8.27 6.69
C ALA A 17 -7.01 8.92 5.83
N VAL A 18 -7.26 10.11 5.31
CA VAL A 18 -6.30 10.90 4.52
C VAL A 18 -5.12 11.34 5.36
N ASP A 19 -5.36 11.88 6.56
CA ASP A 19 -4.33 12.37 7.46
C ASP A 19 -3.34 11.26 7.85
N TYR A 20 -3.86 10.13 8.31
CA TYR A 20 -3.01 9.00 8.70
C TYR A 20 -2.31 8.33 7.51
N HIS A 21 -2.92 8.34 6.34
CA HIS A 21 -2.26 7.91 5.11
C HIS A 21 -1.01 8.76 4.82
N GLY A 22 -1.16 10.08 4.87
CA GLY A 22 -0.04 11.02 4.69
C GLY A 22 1.06 10.83 5.72
N LYS A 23 0.70 10.71 7.01
CA LYS A 23 1.65 10.45 8.09
C LYS A 23 2.40 9.13 7.94
N THR A 24 1.75 8.11 7.40
CA THR A 24 2.41 6.83 7.07
C THR A 24 3.51 7.04 6.04
N TRP A 25 3.21 7.77 4.95
CA TRP A 25 4.19 8.07 3.91
C TRP A 25 5.34 8.92 4.41
N GLU A 26 5.09 9.92 5.27
CA GLU A 26 6.17 10.71 5.88
C GLU A 26 7.17 9.82 6.62
N LEU A 27 6.70 8.81 7.33
CA LEU A 27 7.56 7.86 8.04
C LEU A 27 8.19 6.83 7.11
N LEU A 28 7.50 6.38 6.05
CA LEU A 28 8.10 5.51 5.03
C LEU A 28 9.27 6.18 4.32
N ASP A 29 9.15 7.48 4.04
CA ASP A 29 10.18 8.27 3.36
C ASP A 29 11.33 8.70 4.30
N LYS A 30 11.16 8.57 5.60
CA LYS A 30 12.18 8.92 6.58
C LYS A 30 13.35 7.93 6.54
N PRO A 31 14.58 8.38 6.26
CA PRO A 31 15.72 7.46 6.08
C PRO A 31 16.16 6.75 7.37
N ASP A 32 16.10 7.44 8.50
CA ASP A 32 16.62 6.97 9.81
C ASP A 32 15.49 6.81 10.82
N ARG A 33 14.57 5.86 10.56
CA ARG A 33 13.47 5.58 11.48
C ARG A 33 13.97 4.96 12.78
N THR A 34 13.49 5.52 13.89
CA THR A 34 13.65 4.92 15.22
C THR A 34 12.65 3.77 15.41
N PRO A 35 12.82 2.90 16.43
CA PRO A 35 11.79 1.91 16.79
C PRO A 35 10.42 2.54 17.08
N ASP A 36 10.39 3.73 17.70
CA ASP A 36 9.14 4.47 17.92
C ASP A 36 8.51 4.94 16.60
N ASP A 37 9.31 5.43 15.66
CA ASP A 37 8.83 5.77 14.31
C ASP A 37 8.19 4.57 13.60
N ASN A 38 8.82 3.40 13.71
CA ASN A 38 8.29 2.17 13.12
C ASN A 38 6.94 1.77 13.73
N GLN A 39 6.79 1.91 15.05
CA GLN A 39 5.51 1.62 15.72
C GLN A 39 4.43 2.61 15.31
N ARG A 40 4.76 3.91 15.29
CA ARG A 40 3.80 4.95 14.83
C ARG A 40 3.40 4.77 13.38
N MET A 41 4.33 4.36 12.52
CA MET A 41 4.05 4.07 11.11
C MET A 41 3.00 2.96 10.97
N LEU A 42 3.12 1.88 11.75
CA LEU A 42 2.12 0.81 11.82
C LEU A 42 0.77 1.32 12.33
N ASP A 43 0.77 2.08 13.41
CA ASP A 43 -0.45 2.64 14.00
C ASP A 43 -1.20 3.52 12.98
N TYR A 44 -0.48 4.39 12.27
CA TYR A 44 -1.08 5.27 11.26
C TYR A 44 -1.63 4.48 10.06
N ALA A 45 -0.91 3.48 9.58
CA ALA A 45 -1.37 2.66 8.45
C ALA A 45 -2.65 1.89 8.81
N HIS A 46 -2.70 1.29 10.00
CA HIS A 46 -3.90 0.61 10.49
C HIS A 46 -5.06 1.58 10.73
N ALA A 47 -4.81 2.74 11.33
CA ALA A 47 -5.84 3.76 11.57
C ALA A 47 -6.41 4.26 10.25
N SER A 48 -5.57 4.57 9.27
CA SER A 48 -6.00 4.99 7.93
C SER A 48 -6.93 3.95 7.30
N LEU A 49 -6.53 2.68 7.31
CA LEU A 49 -7.35 1.59 6.74
C LEU A 49 -8.69 1.45 7.48
N ALA A 50 -8.69 1.51 8.81
CA ALA A 50 -9.92 1.42 9.60
C ALA A 50 -10.91 2.54 9.23
N HIS A 51 -10.42 3.76 9.07
CA HIS A 51 -11.26 4.88 8.64
C HIS A 51 -11.73 4.74 7.18
N TRP A 52 -10.87 4.25 6.27
CA TRP A 52 -11.27 3.96 4.88
C TRP A 52 -12.36 2.90 4.79
N ARG A 53 -12.35 1.89 5.63
CA ARG A 53 -13.43 0.88 5.67
C ARG A 53 -14.79 1.47 6.00
N THR A 54 -14.82 2.58 6.73
CA THR A 54 -16.07 3.28 7.07
C THR A 54 -16.46 4.32 6.02
N ALA A 55 -15.51 5.07 5.48
CA ALA A 55 -15.79 6.25 4.65
C ALA A 55 -15.35 6.10 3.19
N GLY A 56 -14.57 5.07 2.83
CA GLY A 56 -14.08 4.83 1.48
C GLY A 56 -14.81 3.70 0.78
N GLY A 57 -14.62 3.59 -0.54
CA GLY A 57 -15.06 2.45 -1.33
C GLY A 57 -13.95 1.41 -1.50
N ALA A 58 -14.20 0.40 -2.34
CA ALA A 58 -13.28 -0.71 -2.57
C ALA A 58 -11.88 -0.28 -3.01
N VAL A 59 -11.77 0.78 -3.82
CA VAL A 59 -10.48 1.34 -4.25
C VAL A 59 -9.64 1.78 -3.06
N ARG A 60 -10.25 2.49 -2.10
CA ARG A 60 -9.57 2.96 -0.89
C ARG A 60 -9.19 1.80 0.03
N HIS A 61 -10.04 0.78 0.14
CA HIS A 61 -9.73 -0.44 0.89
C HIS A 61 -8.52 -1.16 0.29
N GLN A 62 -8.51 -1.36 -1.03
CA GLN A 62 -7.40 -1.99 -1.73
C GLN A 62 -6.08 -1.25 -1.49
N ARG A 63 -6.08 0.06 -1.68
CA ARG A 63 -4.89 0.91 -1.51
C ARG A 63 -4.43 0.96 -0.05
N GLY A 64 -5.36 0.91 0.90
CA GLY A 64 -5.03 0.81 2.33
C GLY A 64 -4.37 -0.52 2.70
N GLU A 65 -4.86 -1.62 2.16
CA GLU A 65 -4.23 -2.95 2.34
C GLU A 65 -2.84 -2.99 1.67
N TRP A 66 -2.69 -2.41 0.48
CA TRP A 66 -1.39 -2.29 -0.17
C TRP A 66 -0.40 -1.51 0.70
N LEU A 67 -0.82 -0.36 1.26
CA LEU A 67 0.04 0.46 2.12
C LEU A 67 0.48 -0.30 3.37
N LEU A 68 -0.44 -1.03 4.01
CA LEU A 68 -0.11 -1.89 5.15
C LEU A 68 0.89 -2.98 4.77
N SER A 69 0.69 -3.63 3.63
CA SER A 69 1.66 -4.61 3.10
C SER A 69 3.04 -3.98 2.94
N ARG A 70 3.11 -2.76 2.38
CA ARG A 70 4.36 -2.03 2.21
C ARG A 70 5.06 -1.74 3.53
N VAL A 71 4.31 -1.30 4.53
CA VAL A 71 4.84 -1.01 5.87
C VAL A 71 5.42 -2.30 6.50
N TYR A 72 4.69 -3.40 6.48
CA TYR A 72 5.18 -4.66 7.01
C TYR A 72 6.41 -5.19 6.26
N ALA A 73 6.44 -5.02 4.93
CA ALA A 73 7.60 -5.41 4.12
C ALA A 73 8.86 -4.59 4.48
N VAL A 74 8.72 -3.28 4.66
CA VAL A 74 9.82 -2.39 5.11
C VAL A 74 10.35 -2.80 6.47
N LEU A 75 9.48 -3.28 7.35
CA LEU A 75 9.85 -3.76 8.69
C LEU A 75 10.38 -5.20 8.71
N GLY A 76 10.46 -5.87 7.56
CA GLY A 76 10.95 -7.24 7.47
C GLY A 76 9.94 -8.31 7.90
N LEU A 77 8.66 -7.95 8.07
CA LEU A 77 7.59 -8.83 8.52
C LEU A 77 6.84 -9.45 7.34
N GLY A 78 7.52 -10.33 6.61
CA GLY A 78 7.08 -10.84 5.33
C GLY A 78 5.74 -11.58 5.35
N ALA A 79 5.45 -12.37 6.39
CA ALA A 79 4.17 -13.08 6.50
C ALA A 79 2.98 -12.13 6.63
N LEU A 80 3.11 -11.08 7.45
CA LEU A 80 2.07 -10.05 7.59
C LEU A 80 1.95 -9.20 6.31
N ALA A 81 3.08 -8.87 5.68
CA ALA A 81 3.08 -8.17 4.39
C ALA A 81 2.31 -8.98 3.34
N LEU A 82 2.52 -10.30 3.27
CA LEU A 82 1.84 -11.18 2.32
C LEU A 82 0.34 -11.24 2.59
N ASP A 83 -0.07 -11.36 3.84
CA ASP A 83 -1.48 -11.39 4.22
C ASP A 83 -2.24 -10.15 3.71
N HIS A 84 -1.69 -8.96 3.95
CA HIS A 84 -2.29 -7.72 3.47
C HIS A 84 -2.20 -7.55 1.94
N ALA A 85 -1.11 -8.01 1.32
CA ALA A 85 -0.98 -7.99 -0.14
C ALA A 85 -2.03 -8.88 -0.82
N GLN A 86 -2.27 -10.06 -0.27
CA GLN A 86 -3.32 -10.97 -0.78
C GLN A 86 -4.71 -10.37 -0.62
N ARG A 87 -5.00 -9.72 0.50
CA ARG A 87 -6.28 -9.00 0.70
C ARG A 87 -6.45 -7.88 -0.32
N SER A 88 -5.38 -7.14 -0.64
CA SER A 88 -5.40 -6.11 -1.68
C SER A 88 -5.82 -6.70 -3.04
N LEU A 89 -5.25 -7.85 -3.42
CA LEU A 89 -5.62 -8.53 -4.66
C LEU A 89 -7.06 -9.06 -4.63
N GLU A 90 -7.49 -9.65 -3.53
CA GLU A 90 -8.87 -10.15 -3.37
C GLU A 90 -9.90 -9.03 -3.51
N ILE A 91 -9.65 -7.86 -2.92
CA ILE A 91 -10.52 -6.69 -3.06
C ILE A 91 -10.57 -6.24 -4.53
N HIS A 92 -9.43 -6.23 -5.22
CA HIS A 92 -9.39 -5.91 -6.65
C HIS A 92 -10.25 -6.88 -7.47
N GLU A 93 -10.05 -8.19 -7.27
CA GLU A 93 -10.77 -9.23 -8.01
C GLU A 93 -12.28 -9.17 -7.80
N GLY A 94 -12.73 -8.81 -6.60
CA GLY A 94 -14.15 -8.65 -6.27
C GLY A 94 -14.78 -7.34 -6.74
N ASN A 95 -14.00 -6.36 -7.20
CA ASN A 95 -14.47 -5.01 -7.50
C ASN A 95 -13.83 -4.41 -8.76
N LYS A 96 -13.53 -5.22 -9.76
CA LYS A 96 -12.77 -4.80 -10.96
C LYS A 96 -13.36 -3.57 -11.67
N ALA A 97 -14.69 -3.45 -11.70
CA ALA A 97 -15.36 -2.33 -12.37
C ALA A 97 -15.08 -0.97 -11.73
N ASP A 98 -14.73 -0.95 -10.44
CA ASP A 98 -14.45 0.27 -9.68
C ASP A 98 -12.97 0.64 -9.67
N MET A 99 -12.10 -0.25 -10.16
CA MET A 99 -10.65 -0.10 -10.07
C MET A 99 -10.07 0.67 -11.25
N GLU A 100 -8.95 1.34 -11.01
CA GLU A 100 -8.12 1.96 -12.04
C GLU A 100 -7.10 0.94 -12.59
N ASP A 101 -6.52 1.23 -13.74
CA ASP A 101 -5.56 0.33 -14.41
C ASP A 101 -4.23 0.17 -13.63
N SER A 102 -3.91 1.09 -12.74
CA SER A 102 -2.75 1.00 -11.85
C SER A 102 -2.97 0.10 -10.62
N ASP A 103 -4.21 -0.17 -10.24
CA ASP A 103 -4.50 -0.90 -8.99
C ASP A 103 -4.06 -2.37 -9.03
N LEU A 104 -4.23 -3.06 -10.16
CA LEU A 104 -3.77 -4.46 -10.31
C LEU A 104 -2.24 -4.58 -10.30
N PRO A 105 -1.47 -3.77 -11.05
CA PRO A 105 -0.01 -3.80 -10.97
C PRO A 105 0.53 -3.61 -9.56
N PHE A 106 -0.02 -2.68 -8.80
CA PHE A 106 0.38 -2.45 -7.41
C PHE A 106 0.02 -3.64 -6.50
N ALA A 107 -1.11 -4.30 -6.70
CA ALA A 107 -1.46 -5.49 -5.93
C ALA A 107 -0.44 -6.64 -6.17
N TYR A 108 -0.05 -6.87 -7.42
CA TYR A 108 0.98 -7.87 -7.75
C TYR A 108 2.35 -7.48 -7.20
N GLU A 109 2.72 -6.19 -7.27
CA GLU A 109 3.96 -5.68 -6.70
C GLU A 109 4.04 -5.95 -5.20
N ALA A 110 2.97 -5.69 -4.46
CA ALA A 110 2.92 -5.94 -3.03
C ALA A 110 3.14 -7.43 -2.69
N ILE A 111 2.52 -8.33 -3.43
CA ILE A 111 2.71 -9.79 -3.26
C ILE A 111 4.15 -10.19 -3.57
N ALA A 112 4.70 -9.70 -4.68
CA ALA A 112 6.09 -9.97 -5.06
C ALA A 112 7.07 -9.52 -3.98
N ARG A 113 6.88 -8.31 -3.46
CA ARG A 113 7.72 -7.75 -2.39
C ARG A 113 7.60 -8.52 -1.08
N ALA A 114 6.39 -8.92 -0.70
CA ALA A 114 6.16 -9.73 0.49
C ALA A 114 6.89 -11.07 0.41
N TYR A 115 6.85 -11.74 -0.74
CA TYR A 115 7.62 -12.96 -0.96
C TYR A 115 9.13 -12.72 -0.95
N ALA A 116 9.61 -11.62 -1.52
CA ALA A 116 11.02 -11.27 -1.47
C ALA A 116 11.52 -11.13 -0.03
N VAL A 117 10.79 -10.38 0.78
CA VAL A 117 11.12 -10.16 2.21
C VAL A 117 11.02 -11.47 3.01
N SER A 118 10.13 -12.38 2.63
CA SER A 118 9.97 -13.71 3.25
C SER A 118 11.04 -14.73 2.80
N GLY A 119 11.90 -14.37 1.85
CA GLY A 119 12.93 -15.26 1.32
C GLY A 119 12.45 -16.24 0.24
N ASN A 120 11.23 -16.08 -0.27
CA ASN A 120 10.71 -16.90 -1.37
C ASN A 120 10.97 -16.24 -2.72
N ALA A 121 12.18 -16.38 -3.24
CA ALA A 121 12.61 -15.76 -4.49
C ALA A 121 11.81 -16.25 -5.71
N VAL A 122 11.38 -17.51 -5.73
CA VAL A 122 10.64 -18.09 -6.87
C VAL A 122 9.28 -17.40 -7.03
N GLU A 123 8.49 -17.35 -5.97
CA GLU A 123 7.19 -16.71 -5.98
C GLU A 123 7.32 -15.19 -6.15
N SER A 124 8.34 -14.58 -5.55
CA SER A 124 8.62 -13.16 -5.74
C SER A 124 8.83 -12.81 -7.21
N LYS A 125 9.69 -13.56 -7.93
CA LYS A 125 9.92 -13.34 -9.37
C LYS A 125 8.67 -13.55 -10.20
N ARG A 126 7.87 -14.57 -9.89
CA ARG A 126 6.62 -14.84 -10.58
C ARG A 126 5.66 -13.64 -10.51
N PHE A 127 5.41 -13.12 -9.31
CA PHE A 127 4.54 -11.96 -9.11
C PHE A 127 5.16 -10.66 -9.62
N LEU A 128 6.48 -10.52 -9.55
CA LEU A 128 7.18 -9.37 -10.13
C LEU A 128 6.97 -9.30 -11.66
N ASP A 129 7.05 -10.43 -12.35
CA ASP A 129 6.77 -10.49 -13.78
C ASP A 129 5.31 -10.15 -14.09
N MET A 130 4.37 -10.64 -13.27
CA MET A 130 2.94 -10.29 -13.39
C MET A 130 2.72 -8.79 -13.17
N ALA A 131 3.37 -8.20 -12.17
CA ALA A 131 3.31 -6.76 -11.90
C ALA A 131 3.83 -5.93 -13.06
N LYS A 132 4.97 -6.30 -13.63
CA LYS A 132 5.56 -5.61 -14.79
C LYS A 132 4.64 -5.67 -16.01
N ARG A 133 4.09 -6.83 -16.33
CA ARG A 133 3.16 -7.00 -17.46
C ARG A 133 1.89 -6.19 -17.26
N ALA A 134 1.29 -6.23 -16.06
CA ALA A 134 0.10 -5.43 -15.75
C ALA A 134 0.43 -3.93 -15.78
N GLY A 135 1.64 -3.52 -15.36
CA GLY A 135 2.11 -2.15 -15.38
C GLY A 135 2.23 -1.56 -16.79
N GLU A 136 2.47 -2.40 -17.79
CA GLU A 136 2.52 -1.95 -19.20
C GLU A 136 1.16 -1.38 -19.68
N ALA A 137 0.07 -1.83 -19.10
CA ALA A 137 -1.29 -1.37 -19.42
C ALA A 137 -1.68 -0.04 -18.77
N ILE A 138 -0.87 0.51 -17.86
CA ILE A 138 -1.15 1.80 -17.22
C ILE A 138 -1.08 2.91 -18.27
N LEU A 139 -2.19 3.63 -18.46
CA LEU A 139 -2.32 4.66 -19.50
C LEU A 139 -1.90 6.04 -19.01
N VAL A 140 -2.18 6.39 -17.75
CA VAL A 140 -1.84 7.70 -17.19
C VAL A 140 -0.35 7.76 -16.90
N PRO A 141 0.42 8.68 -17.54
CA PRO A 141 1.89 8.72 -17.39
C PRO A 141 2.36 8.90 -15.95
N GLU A 142 1.68 9.72 -15.16
CA GLU A 142 2.00 9.98 -13.74
C GLU A 142 1.85 8.72 -12.90
N ASP A 143 0.79 7.94 -13.15
CA ASP A 143 0.55 6.68 -12.45
C ASP A 143 1.59 5.62 -12.84
N LYS A 144 1.95 5.58 -14.10
CA LYS A 144 2.99 4.68 -14.61
C LYS A 144 4.36 5.01 -14.00
N ASP A 145 4.71 6.29 -13.95
CA ASP A 145 5.96 6.74 -13.34
C ASP A 145 6.01 6.41 -11.85
N LEU A 146 4.90 6.62 -11.13
CA LEU A 146 4.80 6.25 -9.72
C LEU A 146 4.98 4.75 -9.53
N PHE A 147 4.31 3.92 -10.34
CA PHE A 147 4.44 2.47 -10.29
C PHE A 147 5.89 2.02 -10.52
N LEU A 148 6.54 2.55 -11.54
CA LEU A 148 7.93 2.20 -11.85
C LEU A 148 8.88 2.64 -10.74
N LYS A 149 8.67 3.81 -10.16
CA LYS A 149 9.45 4.31 -9.01
C LYS A 149 9.31 3.36 -7.80
N GLU A 150 8.10 2.99 -7.46
CA GLU A 150 7.85 2.06 -6.34
C GLU A 150 8.41 0.67 -6.62
N LEU A 151 8.31 0.19 -7.84
CA LEU A 151 8.87 -1.10 -8.26
C LEU A 151 10.40 -1.12 -8.14
N GLN A 152 11.08 0.00 -8.42
CA GLN A 152 12.54 0.11 -8.32
C GLN A 152 13.01 0.28 -6.88
N GLY A 153 12.23 0.95 -6.04
CA GLY A 153 12.60 1.27 -4.67
C GLY A 153 12.40 0.13 -3.68
N GLY A 154 12.94 0.34 -2.48
CA GLY A 154 12.76 -0.56 -1.35
C GLY A 154 13.63 -1.81 -1.39
N ASN A 155 13.42 -2.67 -0.40
CA ASN A 155 14.16 -3.91 -0.23
C ASN A 155 13.49 -5.05 -0.99
N TRP A 156 14.23 -5.64 -1.92
CA TRP A 156 13.81 -6.82 -2.67
C TRP A 156 14.58 -8.08 -2.28
N ASN A 157 15.41 -8.00 -1.24
CA ASN A 157 16.19 -9.12 -0.72
C ASN A 157 16.98 -9.88 -1.80
N GLY A 158 17.54 -9.13 -2.78
CA GLY A 158 18.35 -9.68 -3.87
C GLY A 158 17.57 -10.34 -5.01
N VAL A 159 16.24 -10.32 -4.99
CA VAL A 159 15.39 -10.93 -6.04
C VAL A 159 15.45 -10.15 -7.35
N LYS A 160 15.63 -8.86 -7.26
CA LYS A 160 15.60 -7.93 -8.38
C LYS A 160 16.96 -7.77 -9.05
#